data_b98642dacf169a8de09a7a50f86abb41
#
_entry.id   b98642dacf169a8de09a7a50f86abb41
#
_cell.length_a   1.000
_cell.length_b   1.000
_cell.length_c   1.000
_cell.angle_alpha   90.00
_cell.angle_beta   90.00
_cell.angle_gamma   90.00
#
_symmetry.space_group_name_H-M   'P 1'
#
loop_
_entity.id
_entity.type
_entity.pdbx_description
1 polymer ?
#
loop_
_entity_poly.entity_id
_entity_poly.type
_entity_poly.pdbx_seq_one_letter_code
_entity_poly.pdbx_strand_id
1 'polypeptide(L)'
;AFKIERMTTNYRSERNIVDFNNAFFEAACAIEQRELEEKSPTGAQQMQVAYQDVKQLVPASKEPKGRVEVCLLDKDDCEQRMLAKVCHTIKTLLEQGARAKDVAILVRDNNSIALIADYMMVHLPEVRLVSDEGFKLQASIAVQIIMGALRVLANPADRLLQANLA
;
A
#
# COMPACT_ATOMS: atom_id res chain seq x y z
N ALA A 1 -5.55 33.66 -19.63
CA ALA A 1 -4.30 33.11 -19.09
C ALA A 1 -4.66 32.30 -17.84
N PHE A 2 -4.21 31.05 -17.75
CA PHE A 2 -4.40 30.22 -16.56
C PHE A 2 -3.36 30.67 -15.52
N LYS A 3 -3.80 30.89 -14.26
CA LYS A 3 -2.91 31.16 -13.14
C LYS A 3 -2.59 29.82 -12.47
N ILE A 4 -1.32 29.43 -12.46
CA ILE A 4 -0.86 28.24 -11.75
C ILE A 4 -0.46 28.68 -10.33
N GLU A 5 -1.15 28.15 -9.33
CA GLU A 5 -0.79 28.32 -7.93
C GLU A 5 -0.18 27.04 -7.39
N ARG A 6 1.00 27.14 -6.76
CA ARG A 6 1.68 25.99 -6.14
C ARG A 6 1.33 25.92 -4.66
N MET A 7 0.79 24.78 -4.25
CA MET A 7 0.50 24.49 -2.85
C MET A 7 1.70 23.77 -2.22
N THR A 8 2.61 24.52 -1.64
CA THR A 8 3.87 23.99 -1.10
C THR A 8 3.79 23.58 0.36
N THR A 9 2.79 24.05 1.12
CA THR A 9 2.69 23.83 2.56
C THR A 9 1.74 22.69 2.91
N ASN A 10 2.25 21.71 3.67
CA ASN A 10 1.46 20.59 4.18
C ASN A 10 0.87 20.91 5.56
N TYR A 11 -0.43 21.16 5.59
CA TYR A 11 -1.17 21.41 6.83
C TYR A 11 -1.72 20.12 7.48
N ARG A 12 -1.76 19.02 6.76
CA ARG A 12 -2.38 17.76 7.20
C ARG A 12 -1.45 16.95 8.09
N SER A 13 -0.24 16.67 7.60
CA SER A 13 0.68 15.74 8.26
C SER A 13 1.45 16.41 9.39
N GLU A 14 1.87 15.63 10.37
CA GLU A 14 2.76 16.10 11.42
C GLU A 14 4.17 16.36 10.88
N ARG A 15 4.93 17.23 11.56
CA ARG A 15 6.24 17.70 11.09
C ARG A 15 7.21 16.55 10.79
N ASN A 16 7.37 15.61 11.72
CA ASN A 16 8.33 14.51 11.54
C ASN A 16 8.01 13.63 10.31
N ILE A 17 6.73 13.51 9.95
CA ILE A 17 6.30 12.75 8.77
C ILE A 17 6.68 13.49 7.49
N VAL A 18 6.46 14.81 7.46
CA VAL A 18 6.81 15.61 6.29
C VAL A 18 8.33 15.67 6.10
N ASP A 19 9.07 15.87 7.19
CA ASP A 19 10.54 15.93 7.16
C ASP A 19 11.13 14.60 6.70
N PHE A 20 10.59 13.46 7.20
CA PHE A 20 10.98 12.13 6.73
C PHE A 20 10.69 11.97 5.23
N ASN A 21 9.48 12.31 4.78
CA ASN A 21 9.12 12.17 3.37
C ASN A 21 10.02 13.03 2.48
N ASN A 22 10.29 14.28 2.87
CA ASN A 22 11.20 15.15 2.12
C ASN A 22 12.59 14.51 1.98
N ALA A 23 13.17 14.04 3.09
CA ALA A 23 14.49 13.40 3.09
C ALA A 23 14.50 12.08 2.28
N PHE A 24 13.46 11.27 2.44
CA PHE A 24 13.33 10.00 1.73
C PHE A 24 13.23 10.19 0.22
N PHE A 25 12.34 11.05 -0.25
CA PHE A 25 12.15 11.28 -1.68
C PHE A 25 13.35 12.00 -2.32
N GLU A 26 14.04 12.89 -1.59
CA GLU A 26 15.27 13.51 -2.06
C GLU A 26 16.37 12.45 -2.25
N ALA A 27 16.55 11.55 -1.28
CA ALA A 27 17.54 10.48 -1.38
C ALA A 27 17.18 9.46 -2.48
N ALA A 28 15.92 9.04 -2.56
CA ALA A 28 15.44 8.10 -3.57
C ALA A 28 15.61 8.67 -4.98
N CYS A 29 15.24 9.95 -5.19
CA CYS A 29 15.42 10.62 -6.47
C CYS A 29 16.90 10.66 -6.89
N ALA A 30 17.80 10.96 -5.96
CA ALA A 30 19.24 11.01 -6.25
C ALA A 30 19.82 9.63 -6.64
N ILE A 31 19.31 8.55 -6.05
CA ILE A 31 19.72 7.18 -6.38
C ILE A 31 19.21 6.79 -7.77
N GLU A 32 17.91 6.95 -8.00
CA GLU A 32 17.26 6.62 -9.28
C GLU A 32 17.82 7.46 -10.44
N GLN A 33 18.13 8.72 -10.19
CA GLN A 33 18.74 9.59 -11.19
C GLN A 33 20.09 9.06 -11.65
N ARG A 34 20.95 8.60 -10.73
CA ARG A 34 22.26 8.01 -11.09
C ARG A 34 22.10 6.77 -11.92
N GLU A 35 21.16 5.90 -11.57
CA GLU A 35 20.89 4.68 -12.35
C GLU A 35 20.33 4.99 -13.75
N LEU A 36 19.51 6.02 -13.86
CA LEU A 36 18.94 6.47 -15.14
C LEU A 36 19.97 7.18 -16.01
N GLU A 37 20.93 7.93 -15.45
CA GLU A 37 21.99 8.60 -16.21
C GLU A 37 22.78 7.62 -17.07
N GLU A 38 23.02 6.40 -16.56
CA GLU A 38 23.71 5.35 -17.31
C GLU A 38 22.84 4.69 -18.39
N LYS A 39 21.53 4.57 -18.15
CA LYS A 39 20.59 3.84 -19.02
C LYS A 39 19.84 4.75 -20.00
N SER A 40 19.47 5.94 -19.57
CA SER A 40 18.64 6.90 -20.31
C SER A 40 18.86 8.33 -19.80
N PRO A 41 19.82 9.07 -20.36
CA PRO A 41 20.08 10.46 -19.91
C PRO A 41 18.87 11.39 -20.00
N THR A 42 18.01 11.19 -21.03
CA THR A 42 16.77 11.94 -21.18
C THR A 42 15.78 11.61 -20.06
N GLY A 43 15.70 10.35 -19.64
CA GLY A 43 14.86 9.91 -18.52
C GLY A 43 15.33 10.50 -17.21
N ALA A 44 16.64 10.57 -16.98
CA ALA A 44 17.22 11.19 -15.80
C ALA A 44 16.87 12.67 -15.70
N GLN A 45 16.96 13.41 -16.82
CA GLN A 45 16.59 14.82 -16.87
C GLN A 45 15.08 15.05 -16.63
N GLN A 46 14.22 14.20 -17.21
CA GLN A 46 12.77 14.27 -16.97
C GLN A 46 12.44 14.02 -15.51
N MET A 47 13.09 13.05 -14.88
CA MET A 47 12.92 12.73 -13.47
C MET A 47 13.36 13.92 -12.59
N GLN A 48 14.52 14.51 -12.85
CA GLN A 48 15.00 15.70 -12.14
C GLN A 48 13.97 16.85 -12.18
N VAL A 49 13.41 17.12 -13.35
CA VAL A 49 12.37 18.16 -13.52
C VAL A 49 11.10 17.80 -12.77
N ALA A 50 10.66 16.53 -12.81
CA ALA A 50 9.45 16.08 -12.14
C ALA A 50 9.55 16.18 -10.60
N TYR A 51 10.75 15.97 -10.05
CA TYR A 51 10.98 16.00 -8.61
C TYR A 51 11.51 17.33 -8.07
N GLN A 52 11.66 18.32 -8.93
CA GLN A 52 12.19 19.66 -8.56
C GLN A 52 11.37 20.35 -7.46
N ASP A 53 10.06 20.12 -7.42
CA ASP A 53 9.11 20.80 -6.54
C ASP A 53 8.44 19.85 -5.51
N VAL A 54 9.02 18.69 -5.24
CA VAL A 54 8.41 17.67 -4.34
C VAL A 54 8.51 18.05 -2.87
N LYS A 55 9.46 18.92 -2.50
CA LYS A 55 9.68 19.31 -1.11
C LYS A 55 8.51 20.09 -0.55
N GLN A 56 7.94 19.59 0.54
CA GLN A 56 6.83 20.20 1.24
C GLN A 56 7.32 21.03 2.43
N LEU A 57 6.68 22.18 2.65
CA LEU A 57 6.91 23.03 3.81
C LEU A 57 5.94 22.62 4.93
N VAL A 58 6.38 22.80 6.17
CA VAL A 58 5.56 22.61 7.36
C VAL A 58 5.31 23.97 8.01
N PRO A 59 4.07 24.28 8.43
CA PRO A 59 3.80 25.51 9.18
C PRO A 59 4.71 25.63 10.41
N ALA A 60 5.21 26.83 10.67
CA ALA A 60 6.11 27.10 11.79
C ALA A 60 5.47 26.76 13.16
N SER A 61 4.13 26.83 13.24
CA SER A 61 3.35 26.52 14.44
C SER A 61 3.24 25.03 14.75
N LYS A 62 3.59 24.12 13.82
CA LYS A 62 3.55 22.68 14.06
C LYS A 62 4.79 22.24 14.85
N GLU A 63 4.53 21.59 15.98
CA GLU A 63 5.55 20.94 16.78
C GLU A 63 6.13 19.71 16.08
N PRO A 64 7.34 19.22 16.50
CA PRO A 64 7.95 17.99 15.96
C PRO A 64 7.22 16.76 16.49
N LYS A 65 6.01 16.51 16.01
CA LYS A 65 5.18 15.34 16.29
C LYS A 65 5.12 14.41 15.09
N GLY A 66 4.59 13.22 15.32
CA GLY A 66 4.50 12.14 14.34
C GLY A 66 5.68 11.19 14.43
N ARG A 67 5.45 9.95 14.05
CA ARG A 67 6.46 8.87 14.06
C ARG A 67 6.45 8.16 12.72
N VAL A 68 7.62 7.91 12.21
CA VAL A 68 7.85 7.02 11.07
C VAL A 68 8.72 5.86 11.54
N GLU A 69 8.36 4.66 11.18
CA GLU A 69 9.12 3.45 11.45
C GLU A 69 9.34 2.71 10.13
N VAL A 70 10.59 2.41 9.81
CA VAL A 70 10.97 1.60 8.66
C VAL A 70 11.48 0.26 9.18
N CYS A 71 10.88 -0.83 8.72
CA CYS A 71 11.28 -2.17 9.08
C CYS A 71 11.85 -2.87 7.84
N LEU A 72 13.11 -3.26 7.90
CA LEU A 72 13.75 -4.06 6.87
C LEU A 72 13.65 -5.53 7.30
N LEU A 73 13.15 -6.38 6.42
CA LEU A 73 12.99 -7.80 6.64
C LEU A 73 13.94 -8.57 5.73
N ASP A 74 14.54 -9.64 6.26
CA ASP A 74 15.30 -10.57 5.44
C ASP A 74 14.37 -11.25 4.43
N LYS A 75 14.93 -11.64 3.29
CA LYS A 75 14.17 -12.25 2.20
C LYS A 75 13.54 -13.58 2.59
N ASP A 76 14.20 -14.33 3.46
CA ASP A 76 13.70 -15.60 3.96
C ASP A 76 12.54 -15.35 4.94
N ASP A 77 11.41 -16.02 4.71
CA ASP A 77 10.16 -15.87 5.49
C ASP A 77 9.61 -14.43 5.56
N CYS A 78 10.00 -13.57 4.61
CA CYS A 78 9.61 -12.16 4.57
C CYS A 78 8.09 -11.96 4.66
N GLU A 79 7.30 -12.79 3.97
CA GLU A 79 5.83 -12.69 3.95
C GLU A 79 5.26 -12.93 5.35
N GLN A 80 5.64 -14.03 6.00
CA GLN A 80 5.12 -14.34 7.34
C GLN A 80 5.54 -13.31 8.38
N ARG A 81 6.81 -12.86 8.30
CA ARG A 81 7.32 -11.80 9.18
C ARG A 81 6.60 -10.48 8.97
N MET A 82 6.32 -10.12 7.73
CA MET A 82 5.55 -8.92 7.38
C MET A 82 4.14 -9.00 7.96
N LEU A 83 3.42 -10.10 7.76
CA LEU A 83 2.08 -10.31 8.29
C LEU A 83 2.05 -10.22 9.82
N ALA A 84 3.01 -10.89 10.48
CA ALA A 84 3.16 -10.83 11.95
C ALA A 84 3.46 -9.41 12.44
N LYS A 85 4.36 -8.68 11.74
CA LYS A 85 4.69 -7.29 12.09
C LYS A 85 3.50 -6.36 11.92
N VAL A 86 2.71 -6.51 10.84
CA VAL A 86 1.48 -5.73 10.62
C VAL A 86 0.50 -5.94 11.77
N CYS A 87 0.18 -7.20 12.11
CA CYS A 87 -0.73 -7.52 13.22
C CYS A 87 -0.22 -6.98 14.55
N HIS A 88 1.07 -7.18 14.85
CA HIS A 88 1.68 -6.66 16.07
C HIS A 88 1.59 -5.13 16.15
N THR A 89 1.87 -4.45 15.04
CA THR A 89 1.81 -2.99 14.99
C THR A 89 0.39 -2.49 15.24
N ILE A 90 -0.62 -3.10 14.59
CA ILE A 90 -2.03 -2.75 14.79
C ILE A 90 -2.42 -2.96 16.25
N LYS A 91 -2.10 -4.12 16.82
CA LYS A 91 -2.39 -4.43 18.20
C LYS A 91 -1.79 -3.39 19.15
N THR A 92 -0.52 -3.04 18.98
CA THR A 92 0.16 -2.03 19.77
C THR A 92 -0.51 -0.65 19.65
N LEU A 93 -0.92 -0.25 18.45
CA LEU A 93 -1.63 1.01 18.24
C LEU A 93 -2.98 1.04 18.97
N LEU A 94 -3.74 -0.06 18.91
CA LEU A 94 -5.03 -0.18 19.60
C LEU A 94 -4.85 -0.15 21.13
N GLU A 95 -3.83 -0.83 21.67
CA GLU A 95 -3.47 -0.80 23.09
C GLU A 95 -3.06 0.62 23.54
N GLN A 96 -2.49 1.43 22.66
CA GLN A 96 -2.17 2.83 22.88
C GLN A 96 -3.36 3.79 22.73
N GLY A 97 -4.55 3.26 22.43
CA GLY A 97 -5.80 4.02 22.34
C GLY A 97 -6.15 4.51 20.92
N ALA A 98 -5.46 4.08 19.88
CA ALA A 98 -5.88 4.31 18.50
C ALA A 98 -7.17 3.51 18.22
N ARG A 99 -8.01 4.05 17.34
CA ARG A 99 -9.22 3.31 16.91
C ARG A 99 -8.93 2.60 15.60
N ALA A 100 -9.46 1.40 15.42
CA ALA A 100 -9.26 0.62 14.18
C ALA A 100 -9.60 1.43 12.91
N LYS A 101 -10.62 2.27 12.94
CA LYS A 101 -11.02 3.14 11.83
C LYS A 101 -10.01 4.25 11.49
N ASP A 102 -9.06 4.52 12.36
CA ASP A 102 -8.01 5.54 12.16
C ASP A 102 -6.73 4.90 11.56
N VAL A 103 -6.73 3.57 11.37
CA VAL A 103 -5.60 2.81 10.80
C VAL A 103 -5.90 2.44 9.36
N ALA A 104 -4.95 2.69 8.46
CA ALA A 104 -5.01 2.25 7.07
C ALA A 104 -3.77 1.43 6.73
N ILE A 105 -3.97 0.32 6.02
CA ILE A 105 -2.89 -0.53 5.48
C ILE A 105 -2.84 -0.28 3.98
N LEU A 106 -1.71 0.20 3.49
CA LEU A 106 -1.46 0.40 2.07
C LEU A 106 -0.59 -0.73 1.56
N VAL A 107 -0.99 -1.33 0.46
CA VAL A 107 -0.28 -2.44 -0.19
C VAL A 107 0.05 -2.10 -1.62
N ARG A 108 1.06 -2.76 -2.17
CA ARG A 108 1.50 -2.53 -3.55
C ARG A 108 0.63 -3.27 -4.57
N ASP A 109 0.10 -4.42 -4.19
CA ASP A 109 -0.72 -5.27 -5.06
C ASP A 109 -1.93 -5.83 -4.31
N ASN A 110 -2.97 -6.21 -5.06
CA ASN A 110 -4.23 -6.66 -4.49
C ASN A 110 -4.15 -8.07 -3.87
N ASN A 111 -3.17 -8.89 -4.25
CA ASN A 111 -3.00 -10.23 -3.67
C ASN A 111 -2.63 -10.13 -2.19
N SER A 112 -1.83 -9.13 -1.84
CA SER A 112 -1.44 -8.85 -0.45
C SER A 112 -2.64 -8.52 0.45
N ILE A 113 -3.75 -8.02 -0.12
CA ILE A 113 -4.97 -7.72 0.67
C ILE A 113 -5.58 -9.01 1.23
N ALA A 114 -5.71 -10.05 0.39
CA ALA A 114 -6.28 -11.32 0.82
C ALA A 114 -5.41 -11.99 1.89
N LEU A 115 -4.08 -12.01 1.68
CA LEU A 115 -3.12 -12.57 2.65
C LEU A 115 -3.20 -11.87 4.01
N ILE A 116 -3.24 -10.54 4.02
CA ILE A 116 -3.36 -9.76 5.26
C ILE A 116 -4.71 -10.02 5.92
N ALA A 117 -5.80 -10.08 5.14
CA ALA A 117 -7.14 -10.33 5.66
C ALA A 117 -7.25 -11.71 6.34
N ASP A 118 -6.76 -12.76 5.67
CA ASP A 118 -6.78 -14.12 6.19
C ASP A 118 -5.93 -14.23 7.47
N TYR A 119 -4.74 -13.64 7.47
CA TYR A 119 -3.87 -13.64 8.64
C TYR A 119 -4.48 -12.86 9.82
N MET A 120 -5.06 -11.69 9.57
CA MET A 120 -5.73 -10.89 10.59
C MET A 120 -6.97 -11.59 11.15
N MET A 121 -7.73 -12.30 10.31
CA MET A 121 -8.91 -13.06 10.77
C MET A 121 -8.56 -14.11 11.82
N VAL A 122 -7.37 -14.71 11.73
CA VAL A 122 -6.87 -15.71 12.68
C VAL A 122 -6.24 -15.07 13.92
N HIS A 123 -5.44 -14.00 13.72
CA HIS A 123 -4.58 -13.46 14.78
C HIS A 123 -5.13 -12.21 15.48
N LEU A 124 -6.13 -11.53 14.88
CA LEU A 124 -6.80 -10.33 15.37
C LEU A 124 -8.29 -10.35 15.02
N PRO A 125 -9.05 -11.38 15.44
CA PRO A 125 -10.45 -11.57 15.04
C PRO A 125 -11.39 -10.44 15.51
N GLU A 126 -10.99 -9.69 16.52
CA GLU A 126 -11.73 -8.53 17.04
C GLU A 126 -11.63 -7.29 16.13
N VAL A 127 -10.67 -7.26 15.20
CA VAL A 127 -10.44 -6.13 14.30
C VAL A 127 -11.08 -6.43 12.95
N ARG A 128 -12.06 -5.61 12.55
CA ARG A 128 -12.67 -5.74 11.23
C ARG A 128 -11.84 -4.99 10.19
N LEU A 129 -11.35 -5.74 9.21
CA LEU A 129 -10.72 -5.17 8.03
C LEU A 129 -11.80 -4.80 7.00
N VAL A 130 -11.67 -3.63 6.37
CA VAL A 130 -12.55 -3.18 5.28
C VAL A 130 -11.69 -2.94 4.04
N SER A 131 -12.04 -3.56 2.93
CA SER A 131 -11.38 -3.39 1.64
C SER A 131 -12.36 -3.59 0.51
N ASP A 132 -12.36 -2.70 -0.47
CA ASP A 132 -13.22 -2.84 -1.65
C ASP A 132 -12.82 -4.03 -2.53
N GLU A 133 -11.55 -4.42 -2.53
CA GLU A 133 -11.05 -5.55 -3.32
C GLU A 133 -11.09 -6.88 -2.54
N GLY A 134 -10.74 -6.89 -1.26
CA GLY A 134 -10.61 -8.11 -0.45
C GLY A 134 -11.96 -8.80 -0.15
N PHE A 135 -13.06 -8.08 -0.29
CA PHE A 135 -14.42 -8.60 -0.06
C PHE A 135 -15.22 -8.82 -1.34
N LYS A 136 -14.62 -8.72 -2.50
CA LYS A 136 -15.27 -9.20 -3.72
C LYS A 136 -15.46 -10.71 -3.59
N LEU A 137 -16.72 -11.17 -3.60
CA LEU A 137 -17.05 -12.60 -3.60
C LEU A 137 -16.25 -13.38 -4.65
N GLN A 138 -15.90 -12.72 -5.76
CA GLN A 138 -15.10 -13.29 -6.84
C GLN A 138 -13.63 -13.56 -6.47
N ALA A 139 -13.10 -12.98 -5.38
CA ALA A 139 -11.73 -13.26 -4.92
C ALA A 139 -11.61 -14.60 -4.20
N SER A 140 -12.71 -15.16 -3.69
CA SER A 140 -12.71 -16.46 -3.04
C SER A 140 -12.67 -17.59 -4.08
N ILE A 141 -11.68 -18.49 -3.99
CA ILE A 141 -11.57 -19.68 -4.84
C ILE A 141 -12.84 -20.55 -4.72
N ALA A 142 -13.38 -20.71 -3.53
CA ALA A 142 -14.63 -21.47 -3.32
C ALA A 142 -15.80 -20.85 -4.10
N VAL A 143 -15.93 -19.53 -4.11
CA VAL A 143 -16.96 -18.83 -4.89
C VAL A 143 -16.70 -18.99 -6.40
N GLN A 144 -15.45 -18.91 -6.84
CA GLN A 144 -15.09 -19.11 -8.26
C GLN A 144 -15.45 -20.53 -8.72
N ILE A 145 -15.16 -21.55 -7.92
CA ILE A 145 -15.54 -22.94 -8.21
C ILE A 145 -17.06 -23.08 -8.31
N ILE A 146 -17.81 -22.56 -7.34
CA ILE A 146 -19.28 -22.61 -7.35
C ILE A 146 -19.85 -21.89 -8.57
N MET A 147 -19.35 -20.70 -8.87
CA MET A 147 -19.78 -19.94 -10.04
C MET A 147 -19.38 -20.60 -11.35
N GLY A 148 -18.20 -21.23 -11.40
CA GLY A 148 -17.76 -22.05 -12.52
C GLY A 148 -18.71 -23.23 -12.74
N ALA A 149 -19.04 -23.99 -11.69
CA ALA A 149 -19.99 -25.10 -11.76
C ALA A 149 -21.38 -24.65 -12.26
N LEU A 150 -21.91 -23.55 -11.73
CA LEU A 150 -23.20 -22.99 -12.18
C LEU A 150 -23.17 -22.57 -13.65
N ARG A 151 -22.07 -21.99 -14.14
CA ARG A 151 -21.90 -21.66 -15.56
C ARG A 151 -21.85 -22.88 -16.48
N VAL A 152 -21.15 -23.93 -16.05
CA VAL A 152 -21.12 -25.22 -16.77
C VAL A 152 -22.53 -25.84 -16.84
N LEU A 153 -23.28 -25.82 -15.74
CA LEU A 153 -24.65 -26.28 -15.71
C LEU A 153 -25.59 -25.47 -16.62
N ALA A 154 -25.38 -24.15 -16.68
CA ALA A 154 -26.17 -23.26 -17.54
C ALA A 154 -25.82 -23.43 -19.04
N ASN A 155 -24.57 -23.78 -19.37
CA ASN A 155 -24.11 -24.00 -20.75
C ASN A 155 -23.19 -25.23 -20.84
N PRO A 156 -23.76 -26.44 -20.83
CA PRO A 156 -23.00 -27.69 -20.84
C PRO A 156 -22.21 -27.95 -22.12
N ALA A 157 -22.48 -27.21 -23.20
CA ALA A 157 -21.78 -27.37 -24.48
C ALA A 157 -20.45 -26.61 -24.53
N ASP A 158 -20.19 -25.72 -23.58
CA ASP A 158 -18.98 -24.88 -23.56
C ASP A 158 -17.80 -25.64 -22.93
N ARG A 159 -16.93 -26.17 -23.80
CA ARG A 159 -15.74 -26.94 -23.39
C ARG A 159 -14.70 -26.11 -22.62
N LEU A 160 -14.65 -24.77 -22.83
CA LEU A 160 -13.73 -23.90 -22.11
C LEU A 160 -14.17 -23.73 -20.67
N LEU A 161 -15.46 -23.60 -20.41
CA LEU A 161 -16.00 -23.56 -19.05
C LEU A 161 -15.76 -24.87 -18.30
N GLN A 162 -15.88 -26.01 -18.99
CA GLN A 162 -15.58 -27.33 -18.40
C GLN A 162 -14.10 -27.46 -18.04
N ALA A 163 -13.19 -27.03 -18.92
CA ALA A 163 -11.75 -27.12 -18.67
C ALA A 163 -11.27 -26.19 -17.51
N ASN A 164 -11.95 -25.07 -17.28
CA ASN A 164 -11.63 -24.17 -16.17
C ASN A 164 -12.11 -24.69 -14.82
N LEU A 165 -12.96 -25.70 -14.79
CA LEU A 165 -13.50 -26.29 -13.56
C LEU A 165 -12.76 -27.58 -13.16
N ALA A 166 -12.00 -28.18 -14.08
CA ALA A 166 -11.21 -29.40 -13.85
C ALA A 166 -9.90 -29.10 -13.16
#